data_0a2afc114a0704eae0e916fecf9cbaab
#
_entry.id   0a2afc114a0704eae0e916fecf9cbaab
#
_cell.length_a   1.000
_cell.length_b   1.000
_cell.length_c   1.000
_cell.angle_alpha   90.00
_cell.angle_beta   90.00
_cell.angle_gamma   90.00
#
_symmetry.space_group_name_H-M   'P 1'
#
loop_
_entity.id
_entity.type
_entity.pdbx_description
1 polymer ?
#
loop_
_entity_poly.entity_id
_entity_poly.type
_entity_poly.pdbx_seq_one_letter_code
_entity_poly.pdbx_strand_id
1 'polypeptide(L)'
;GEKPLLLAPMEDVTDPSFRYMCKRFGADVVYTEFISSDGLIRDAAKSLRKLEIDEAERPVGIQIYGHLVEPMVEAARMAEAAGPDIIDINFGCPVKKIAGRGAGSGMMRDVPLMVEMTRRIVGAVNKPVTVKTRLGWDDESKNIEEIALRLQDTGIAALTIHGRTRAQMYRGEADWTLIGRVKNNPQIRIPIIGNGDVDSGPKAAEMFERYG
;
A
#
# COMPACT_ATOMS: atom_id res chain seq x y z
N GLY A 1 11.49 -9.28 -18.17
CA GLY A 1 10.26 -9.78 -17.55
C GLY A 1 9.12 -8.82 -17.83
N GLU A 2 7.91 -9.33 -17.83
CA GLU A 2 6.71 -8.49 -17.96
C GLU A 2 6.62 -7.52 -16.78
N LYS A 3 6.16 -6.31 -17.06
CA LYS A 3 5.98 -5.26 -16.05
C LYS A 3 4.49 -5.23 -15.67
N PRO A 4 4.12 -5.64 -14.43
CA PRO A 4 2.72 -5.78 -14.06
C PRO A 4 2.04 -4.43 -13.83
N LEU A 5 0.76 -4.36 -14.18
CA LEU A 5 -0.15 -3.27 -13.84
C LEU A 5 -0.95 -3.64 -12.59
N LEU A 6 -0.84 -2.84 -11.54
CA LEU A 6 -1.51 -3.07 -10.28
C LEU A 6 -2.62 -2.04 -10.06
N LEU A 7 -3.84 -2.51 -9.73
CA LEU A 7 -4.92 -1.63 -9.31
C LEU A 7 -4.66 -1.15 -7.88
N ALA A 8 -4.52 0.16 -7.71
CA ALA A 8 -4.33 0.73 -6.38
C ALA A 8 -5.59 0.56 -5.50
N PRO A 9 -5.44 0.29 -4.20
CA PRO A 9 -6.57 0.25 -3.27
C PRO A 9 -7.20 1.64 -3.09
N MET A 10 -8.52 1.72 -3.21
CA MET A 10 -9.28 2.97 -3.10
C MET A 10 -10.57 2.73 -2.30
N GLU A 11 -10.76 3.48 -1.21
CA GLU A 11 -11.98 3.42 -0.39
C GLU A 11 -13.20 3.80 -1.20
N ASP A 12 -14.28 3.07 -1.00
CA ASP A 12 -15.57 3.20 -1.69
C ASP A 12 -15.49 3.05 -3.24
N VAL A 13 -14.38 2.51 -3.77
CA VAL A 13 -14.16 2.29 -5.21
C VAL A 13 -13.77 0.85 -5.51
N THR A 14 -12.73 0.33 -4.86
CA THR A 14 -12.19 -1.01 -5.18
C THR A 14 -12.96 -2.12 -4.47
N ASP A 15 -14.28 -2.10 -4.61
CA ASP A 15 -15.18 -3.20 -4.24
C ASP A 15 -14.99 -4.43 -5.16
N PRO A 16 -15.56 -5.58 -4.85
CA PRO A 16 -15.41 -6.79 -5.67
C PRO A 16 -15.80 -6.61 -7.13
N SER A 17 -16.86 -5.85 -7.41
CA SER A 17 -17.34 -5.62 -8.77
C SER A 17 -16.34 -4.78 -9.59
N PHE A 18 -15.78 -3.73 -8.99
CA PHE A 18 -14.78 -2.88 -9.63
C PHE A 18 -13.47 -3.65 -9.86
N ARG A 19 -13.01 -4.43 -8.87
CA ARG A 19 -11.80 -5.27 -9.01
C ARG A 19 -11.97 -6.30 -10.12
N TYR A 20 -13.13 -6.96 -10.20
CA TYR A 20 -13.45 -7.90 -11.26
C TYR A 20 -13.37 -7.24 -12.65
N MET A 21 -13.96 -6.05 -12.81
CA MET A 21 -13.87 -5.30 -14.07
C MET A 21 -12.43 -4.95 -14.42
N CYS A 22 -11.64 -4.46 -13.47
CA CYS A 22 -10.23 -4.14 -13.71
C CYS A 22 -9.42 -5.39 -14.13
N LYS A 23 -9.67 -6.55 -13.52
CA LYS A 23 -9.04 -7.83 -13.95
C LYS A 23 -9.39 -8.17 -15.40
N ARG A 24 -10.64 -7.99 -15.79
CA ARG A 24 -11.07 -8.23 -17.18
C ARG A 24 -10.42 -7.29 -18.20
N PHE A 25 -10.02 -6.10 -17.77
CA PHE A 25 -9.31 -5.12 -18.61
C PHE A 25 -7.80 -5.13 -18.43
N GLY A 26 -7.23 -6.16 -17.80
CA GLY A 26 -5.80 -6.42 -17.80
C GLY A 26 -5.04 -5.95 -16.56
N ALA A 27 -5.70 -5.68 -15.43
CA ALA A 27 -5.00 -5.53 -14.18
C ALA A 27 -4.39 -6.87 -13.74
N ASP A 28 -3.07 -6.89 -13.53
CA ASP A 28 -2.35 -8.11 -13.13
C ASP A 28 -2.58 -8.45 -11.66
N VAL A 29 -2.62 -7.44 -10.80
CA VAL A 29 -2.87 -7.59 -9.35
C VAL A 29 -3.90 -6.55 -8.92
N VAL A 30 -4.82 -6.94 -8.07
CA VAL A 30 -5.81 -6.04 -7.48
C VAL A 30 -5.73 -6.08 -5.95
N TYR A 31 -6.22 -5.02 -5.32
CA TYR A 31 -6.27 -4.89 -3.87
C TYR A 31 -7.67 -4.54 -3.40
N THR A 32 -8.04 -5.02 -2.22
CA THR A 32 -9.28 -4.61 -1.57
C THR A 32 -9.24 -3.12 -1.22
N GLU A 33 -10.40 -2.55 -0.87
CA GLU A 33 -10.41 -1.31 -0.10
C GLU A 33 -9.61 -1.51 1.20
N PHE A 34 -9.07 -0.43 1.79
CA PHE A 34 -8.32 -0.57 3.05
C PHE A 34 -9.25 -0.85 4.23
N ILE A 35 -8.85 -1.78 5.10
CA ILE A 35 -9.66 -2.30 6.19
C ILE A 35 -9.07 -1.87 7.54
N SER A 36 -9.91 -1.28 8.40
CA SER A 36 -9.50 -0.86 9.74
C SER A 36 -9.16 -2.06 10.62
N SER A 37 -7.98 -2.06 11.24
CA SER A 37 -7.61 -3.05 12.25
C SER A 37 -8.57 -3.04 13.44
N ASP A 38 -8.96 -1.86 13.92
CA ASP A 38 -9.95 -1.73 15.01
C ASP A 38 -11.32 -2.28 14.60
N GLY A 39 -11.71 -2.09 13.33
CA GLY A 39 -12.97 -2.63 12.81
C GLY A 39 -12.96 -4.15 12.74
N LEU A 40 -11.86 -4.76 12.30
CA LEU A 40 -11.70 -6.21 12.23
C LEU A 40 -11.76 -6.84 13.63
N ILE A 41 -10.98 -6.33 14.58
CA ILE A 41 -10.90 -6.88 15.95
C ILE A 41 -12.25 -6.82 16.69
N ARG A 42 -13.07 -5.82 16.34
CA ARG A 42 -14.42 -5.66 16.92
C ARG A 42 -15.51 -6.35 16.12
N ASP A 43 -15.16 -7.21 15.17
CA ASP A 43 -16.09 -7.93 14.28
C ASP A 43 -17.10 -7.00 13.58
N ALA A 44 -16.66 -5.78 13.24
CA ALA A 44 -17.53 -4.85 12.53
C ALA A 44 -17.92 -5.40 11.15
N ALA A 45 -19.22 -5.60 10.91
CA ALA A 45 -19.74 -6.24 9.69
C ALA A 45 -19.23 -5.58 8.39
N LYS A 46 -19.05 -4.25 8.38
CA LYS A 46 -18.47 -3.54 7.21
C LYS A 46 -17.02 -3.97 6.98
N SER A 47 -16.22 -4.14 8.04
CA SER A 47 -14.81 -4.54 7.93
C SER A 47 -14.68 -6.00 7.51
N LEU A 48 -15.48 -6.88 8.09
CA LEU A 48 -15.48 -8.31 7.73
C LEU A 48 -15.87 -8.54 6.27
N ARG A 49 -16.86 -7.82 5.75
CA ARG A 49 -17.26 -7.90 4.32
C ARG A 49 -16.13 -7.50 3.36
N LYS A 50 -15.24 -6.57 3.74
CA LYS A 50 -14.10 -6.17 2.92
C LYS A 50 -13.01 -7.24 2.83
N LEU A 51 -13.04 -8.27 3.68
CA LEU A 51 -12.16 -9.45 3.57
C LEU A 51 -12.59 -10.42 2.47
N GLU A 52 -13.81 -10.28 1.95
CA GLU A 52 -14.32 -11.17 0.89
C GLU A 52 -13.55 -10.95 -0.41
N ILE A 53 -13.00 -12.04 -0.93
CA ILE A 53 -12.25 -12.09 -2.19
C ILE A 53 -12.73 -13.27 -3.01
N ASP A 54 -12.63 -13.18 -4.33
CA ASP A 54 -13.00 -14.23 -5.28
C ASP A 54 -11.78 -14.80 -6.01
N GLU A 55 -11.84 -16.06 -6.38
CA GLU A 55 -10.75 -16.72 -7.14
C GLU A 55 -10.45 -16.02 -8.48
N ALA A 56 -11.48 -15.42 -9.11
CA ALA A 56 -11.32 -14.68 -10.36
C ALA A 56 -10.50 -13.37 -10.20
N GLU A 57 -10.29 -12.89 -8.97
CA GLU A 57 -9.53 -11.68 -8.67
C GLU A 57 -8.02 -11.94 -8.53
N ARG A 58 -7.61 -13.21 -8.43
CA ARG A 58 -6.22 -13.56 -8.11
C ARG A 58 -5.23 -13.16 -9.23
N PRO A 59 -4.02 -12.72 -8.88
CA PRO A 59 -3.52 -12.42 -7.52
C PRO A 59 -4.25 -11.22 -6.88
N VAL A 60 -4.67 -11.36 -5.62
CA VAL A 60 -5.38 -10.32 -4.87
C VAL A 60 -4.72 -10.05 -3.52
N GLY A 61 -4.56 -8.78 -3.19
CA GLY A 61 -4.07 -8.32 -1.90
C GLY A 61 -5.19 -7.80 -1.01
N ILE A 62 -5.12 -8.08 0.29
CA ILE A 62 -5.95 -7.45 1.32
C ILE A 62 -5.13 -6.34 1.97
N GLN A 63 -5.65 -5.10 1.92
CA GLN A 63 -4.99 -3.95 2.54
C GLN A 63 -5.61 -3.61 3.89
N ILE A 64 -4.76 -3.47 4.92
CA ILE A 64 -5.14 -3.11 6.29
C ILE A 64 -4.49 -1.80 6.72
N TYR A 65 -5.12 -1.08 7.66
CA TYR A 65 -4.56 0.12 8.27
C TYR A 65 -4.91 0.22 9.76
N GLY A 66 -4.07 0.91 10.50
CA GLY A 66 -4.24 1.19 11.91
C GLY A 66 -3.06 1.98 12.46
N HIS A 67 -3.09 2.29 13.76
CA HIS A 67 -2.04 3.08 14.43
C HIS A 67 -1.44 2.36 15.65
N LEU A 68 -1.98 1.20 16.01
CA LEU A 68 -1.49 0.39 17.13
C LEU A 68 -0.92 -0.93 16.62
N VAL A 69 0.23 -1.34 17.14
CA VAL A 69 0.97 -2.51 16.65
C VAL A 69 0.18 -3.80 16.85
N GLU A 70 -0.28 -4.10 18.08
CA GLU A 70 -0.97 -5.36 18.35
C GLU A 70 -2.27 -5.52 17.56
N PRO A 71 -3.16 -4.50 17.48
CA PRO A 71 -4.32 -4.54 16.61
C PRO A 71 -3.99 -4.78 15.13
N MET A 72 -2.90 -4.20 14.62
CA MET A 72 -2.48 -4.40 13.23
C MET A 72 -1.93 -5.81 12.99
N VAL A 73 -1.22 -6.39 13.94
CA VAL A 73 -0.75 -7.77 13.87
C VAL A 73 -1.94 -8.74 13.86
N GLU A 74 -2.93 -8.54 14.72
CA GLU A 74 -4.14 -9.38 14.74
C GLU A 74 -4.96 -9.23 13.45
N ALA A 75 -5.14 -8.00 12.97
CA ALA A 75 -5.79 -7.74 11.68
C ALA A 75 -5.07 -8.43 10.50
N ALA A 76 -3.74 -8.50 10.53
CA ALA A 76 -2.96 -9.20 9.51
C ALA A 76 -3.22 -10.71 9.55
N ARG A 77 -3.34 -11.32 10.73
CA ARG A 77 -3.73 -12.74 10.88
C ARG A 77 -5.15 -13.00 10.38
N MET A 78 -6.09 -12.11 10.69
CA MET A 78 -7.46 -12.20 10.16
C MET A 78 -7.50 -12.08 8.65
N ALA A 79 -6.71 -11.15 8.08
CA ALA A 79 -6.55 -11.01 6.64
C ALA A 79 -5.92 -12.25 6.01
N GLU A 80 -4.89 -12.84 6.61
CA GLU A 80 -4.28 -14.09 6.15
C GLU A 80 -5.29 -15.24 6.14
N ALA A 81 -6.13 -15.35 7.16
CA ALA A 81 -7.17 -16.38 7.25
C ALA A 81 -8.21 -16.28 6.14
N ALA A 82 -8.44 -15.10 5.57
CA ALA A 82 -9.29 -14.91 4.39
C ALA A 82 -8.64 -15.42 3.08
N GLY A 83 -7.37 -15.80 3.10
CA GLY A 83 -6.67 -16.48 2.01
C GLY A 83 -6.21 -15.61 0.85
N PRO A 84 -5.80 -14.34 1.02
CA PRO A 84 -5.26 -13.53 -0.07
C PRO A 84 -3.90 -14.04 -0.55
N ASP A 85 -3.43 -13.51 -1.68
CA ASP A 85 -2.06 -13.75 -2.15
C ASP A 85 -1.06 -12.82 -1.48
N ILE A 86 -1.50 -11.63 -1.08
CA ILE A 86 -0.68 -10.56 -0.49
C ILE A 86 -1.44 -9.91 0.68
N ILE A 87 -0.70 -9.56 1.73
CA ILE A 87 -1.18 -8.65 2.78
C ILE A 87 -0.47 -7.32 2.60
N ASP A 88 -1.23 -6.25 2.40
CA ASP A 88 -0.68 -4.91 2.16
C ASP A 88 -0.97 -3.97 3.34
N ILE A 89 0.01 -3.15 3.71
CA ILE A 89 -0.11 -2.19 4.81
C ILE A 89 -0.28 -0.78 4.22
N ASN A 90 -1.36 -0.09 4.61
CA ASN A 90 -1.60 1.28 4.22
C ASN A 90 -0.88 2.26 5.17
N PHE A 91 0.17 2.89 4.66
CA PHE A 91 0.84 4.04 5.26
C PHE A 91 0.73 5.30 4.37
N GLY A 92 -0.30 5.36 3.52
CA GLY A 92 -0.44 6.44 2.54
C GLY A 92 -1.75 7.23 2.59
N CYS A 93 -2.80 6.75 3.27
CA CYS A 93 -4.09 7.44 3.32
C CYS A 93 -3.95 8.83 3.94
N PRO A 94 -4.28 9.94 3.21
CA PRO A 94 -4.05 11.30 3.67
C PRO A 94 -5.23 11.89 4.45
N VAL A 95 -6.36 11.18 4.53
CA VAL A 95 -7.60 11.68 5.13
C VAL A 95 -7.38 12.08 6.59
N LYS A 96 -7.78 13.29 6.96
CA LYS A 96 -7.53 13.88 8.28
C LYS A 96 -7.99 12.99 9.44
N LYS A 97 -9.13 12.32 9.31
CA LYS A 97 -9.68 11.40 10.32
C LYS A 97 -8.76 10.20 10.59
N ILE A 98 -8.01 9.75 9.59
CA ILE A 98 -7.07 8.61 9.65
C ILE A 98 -5.69 9.12 10.02
N ALA A 99 -5.12 10.00 9.22
CA ALA A 99 -3.76 10.50 9.39
C ALA A 99 -3.57 11.30 10.69
N GLY A 100 -4.60 12.04 11.13
CA GLY A 100 -4.58 12.77 12.39
C GLY A 100 -4.51 11.88 13.64
N ARG A 101 -4.91 10.62 13.52
CA ARG A 101 -4.81 9.61 14.59
C ARG A 101 -3.51 8.80 14.52
N GLY A 102 -2.58 9.14 13.64
CA GLY A 102 -1.32 8.43 13.46
C GLY A 102 -1.39 7.20 12.54
N ALA A 103 -2.56 6.90 11.93
CA ALA A 103 -2.72 5.81 10.96
C ALA A 103 -2.51 6.30 9.52
N GLY A 104 -2.43 5.38 8.56
CA GLY A 104 -2.19 5.73 7.16
C GLY A 104 -0.93 6.58 7.02
N SER A 105 -0.99 7.71 6.31
CA SER A 105 0.15 8.61 6.15
C SER A 105 0.59 9.31 7.44
N GLY A 106 -0.22 9.28 8.50
CA GLY A 106 0.16 9.77 9.83
C GLY A 106 1.36 9.03 10.41
N MET A 107 1.53 7.77 10.04
CA MET A 107 2.66 6.92 10.44
C MET A 107 4.00 7.44 9.91
N MET A 108 4.03 8.22 8.85
CA MET A 108 5.25 8.82 8.31
C MET A 108 5.93 9.82 9.25
N ARG A 109 5.23 10.29 10.28
CA ARG A 109 5.78 11.15 11.35
C ARG A 109 6.44 10.36 12.48
N ASP A 110 6.26 9.04 12.50
CA ASP A 110 6.87 8.13 13.48
C ASP A 110 7.43 6.91 12.74
N VAL A 111 8.55 7.12 12.06
CA VAL A 111 9.22 6.07 11.28
C VAL A 111 9.66 4.88 12.14
N PRO A 112 10.16 5.06 13.38
CA PRO A 112 10.43 3.93 14.27
C PRO A 112 9.20 3.03 14.51
N LEU A 113 8.04 3.61 14.79
CA LEU A 113 6.78 2.86 14.97
C LEU A 113 6.32 2.19 13.67
N MET A 114 6.45 2.88 12.53
CA MET A 114 6.16 2.31 11.21
C MET A 114 6.98 1.05 10.96
N VAL A 115 8.28 1.09 11.21
CA VAL A 115 9.21 -0.03 11.03
C VAL A 115 8.91 -1.17 12.00
N GLU A 116 8.65 -0.87 13.27
CA GLU A 116 8.31 -1.86 14.29
C GLU A 116 7.00 -2.59 13.94
N MET A 117 5.95 -1.85 13.61
CA MET A 117 4.67 -2.41 13.18
C MET A 117 4.83 -3.34 11.97
N THR A 118 5.55 -2.89 10.95
CA THR A 118 5.80 -3.68 9.74
C THR A 118 6.56 -4.96 10.07
N ARG A 119 7.62 -4.89 10.85
CA ARG A 119 8.40 -6.06 11.28
C ARG A 119 7.55 -7.07 12.03
N ARG A 120 6.71 -6.59 12.95
CA ARG A 120 5.80 -7.45 13.73
C ARG A 120 4.76 -8.14 12.83
N ILE A 121 4.22 -7.44 11.84
CA ILE A 121 3.29 -8.03 10.87
C ILE A 121 3.99 -9.08 10.00
N VAL A 122 5.16 -8.75 9.43
CA VAL A 122 5.94 -9.71 8.63
C VAL A 122 6.26 -10.99 9.42
N GLY A 123 6.60 -10.86 10.69
CA GLY A 123 6.88 -12.03 11.56
C GLY A 123 5.64 -12.81 12.01
N ALA A 124 4.44 -12.27 11.82
CA ALA A 124 3.20 -12.86 12.33
C ALA A 124 2.39 -13.65 11.28
N VAL A 125 2.71 -13.49 9.99
CA VAL A 125 1.99 -14.10 8.86
C VAL A 125 2.95 -14.83 7.92
N ASN A 126 2.42 -15.76 7.12
CA ASN A 126 3.19 -16.54 6.14
C ASN A 126 3.02 -16.00 4.70
N LYS A 127 2.10 -15.07 4.48
CA LYS A 127 1.88 -14.45 3.18
C LYS A 127 2.90 -13.33 2.93
N PRO A 128 3.25 -13.04 1.66
CA PRO A 128 4.03 -11.86 1.34
C PRO A 128 3.37 -10.60 1.90
N VAL A 129 4.13 -9.78 2.61
CA VAL A 129 3.69 -8.49 3.12
C VAL A 129 4.25 -7.39 2.24
N THR A 130 3.40 -6.47 1.80
CA THR A 130 3.79 -5.27 1.07
C THR A 130 3.36 -4.01 1.81
N VAL A 131 3.91 -2.88 1.44
CA VAL A 131 3.58 -1.58 2.03
C VAL A 131 3.25 -0.60 0.91
N LYS A 132 2.20 0.23 1.12
CA LYS A 132 1.90 1.37 0.26
C LYS A 132 1.99 2.66 1.07
N THR A 133 2.81 3.61 0.60
CA THR A 133 3.07 4.88 1.28
C THR A 133 3.14 6.06 0.31
N ARG A 134 3.55 7.23 0.79
CA ARG A 134 3.74 8.48 0.06
C ARG A 134 5.18 8.99 0.18
N LEU A 135 5.50 10.12 -0.45
CA LEU A 135 6.85 10.72 -0.44
C LEU A 135 7.27 11.26 0.94
N GLY A 136 6.31 11.64 1.76
CA GLY A 136 6.51 12.25 3.06
C GLY A 136 5.20 12.84 3.61
N TRP A 137 5.28 13.43 4.81
CA TRP A 137 4.15 14.12 5.40
C TRP A 137 3.80 15.42 4.67
N ASP A 138 4.81 16.22 4.37
CA ASP A 138 4.74 17.48 3.63
C ASP A 138 6.01 17.69 2.79
N ASP A 139 6.12 18.84 2.14
CA ASP A 139 7.25 19.13 1.27
C ASP A 139 8.58 19.28 2.00
N GLU A 140 8.55 19.67 3.29
CA GLU A 140 9.73 19.82 4.12
C GLU A 140 10.22 18.51 4.72
N SER A 141 9.37 17.47 4.74
CA SER A 141 9.65 16.17 5.35
C SER A 141 9.49 14.98 4.37
N LYS A 142 9.94 15.15 3.13
CA LYS A 142 10.01 14.08 2.13
C LYS A 142 11.14 13.10 2.49
N ASN A 143 10.83 12.08 3.25
CA ASN A 143 11.78 11.10 3.80
C ASN A 143 11.64 9.70 3.21
N ILE A 144 11.03 9.57 2.02
CA ILE A 144 10.75 8.26 1.40
C ILE A 144 12.01 7.42 1.14
N GLU A 145 13.16 8.03 0.84
CA GLU A 145 14.40 7.30 0.60
C GLU A 145 14.88 6.58 1.86
N GLU A 146 14.83 7.24 3.02
CA GLU A 146 15.13 6.63 4.32
C GLU A 146 14.08 5.56 4.68
N ILE A 147 12.80 5.87 4.52
CA ILE A 147 11.70 4.94 4.81
C ILE A 147 11.85 3.66 3.99
N ALA A 148 12.16 3.75 2.70
CA ALA A 148 12.33 2.59 1.83
C ALA A 148 13.44 1.65 2.30
N LEU A 149 14.60 2.20 2.68
CA LEU A 149 15.71 1.42 3.23
C LEU A 149 15.33 0.72 4.53
N ARG A 150 14.67 1.42 5.44
CA ARG A 150 14.27 0.85 6.74
C ARG A 150 13.15 -0.18 6.62
N LEU A 151 12.20 0.03 5.71
CA LEU A 151 11.09 -0.90 5.49
C LEU A 151 11.56 -2.19 4.81
N GLN A 152 12.46 -2.15 3.83
CA GLN A 152 12.97 -3.38 3.24
C GLN A 152 13.64 -4.29 4.26
N ASP A 153 14.32 -3.72 5.26
CA ASP A 153 15.00 -4.48 6.32
C ASP A 153 14.02 -5.16 7.31
N THR A 154 12.73 -4.87 7.19
CA THR A 154 11.69 -5.58 7.93
C THR A 154 11.29 -6.91 7.27
N GLY A 155 11.66 -7.13 6.00
CA GLY A 155 11.32 -8.31 5.23
C GLY A 155 10.08 -8.16 4.35
N ILE A 156 9.63 -6.94 4.05
CA ILE A 156 8.54 -6.75 3.07
C ILE A 156 8.93 -7.21 1.68
N ALA A 157 7.95 -7.71 0.93
CA ALA A 157 8.15 -8.25 -0.42
C ALA A 157 8.19 -7.16 -1.51
N ALA A 158 7.55 -6.01 -1.31
CA ALA A 158 7.56 -4.87 -2.22
C ALA A 158 7.12 -3.58 -1.51
N LEU A 159 7.46 -2.44 -2.09
CA LEU A 159 7.04 -1.12 -1.63
C LEU A 159 6.38 -0.32 -2.76
N THR A 160 5.14 0.11 -2.54
CA THR A 160 4.43 1.01 -3.44
C THR A 160 4.53 2.45 -2.94
N ILE A 161 4.92 3.37 -3.81
CA ILE A 161 5.12 4.79 -3.48
C ILE A 161 4.21 5.66 -4.35
N HIS A 162 3.27 6.38 -3.70
CA HIS A 162 2.53 7.44 -4.37
C HIS A 162 3.38 8.71 -4.43
N GLY A 163 3.56 9.26 -5.62
CA GLY A 163 4.40 10.43 -5.92
C GLY A 163 3.86 11.76 -5.37
N ARG A 164 3.14 11.75 -4.27
CA ARG A 164 2.65 12.93 -3.54
C ARG A 164 2.94 12.83 -2.06
N THR A 165 3.07 13.97 -1.40
CA THR A 165 3.08 14.04 0.07
C THR A 165 1.67 13.90 0.64
N ARG A 166 1.55 13.67 1.95
CA ARG A 166 0.25 13.70 2.63
C ARG A 166 -0.42 15.07 2.50
N ALA A 167 0.34 16.15 2.65
CA ALA A 167 -0.20 17.52 2.59
C ALA A 167 -0.78 17.87 1.21
N GLN A 168 -0.23 17.33 0.14
CA GLN A 168 -0.77 17.49 -1.21
C GLN A 168 -2.14 16.83 -1.37
N MET A 169 -2.41 15.73 -0.65
CA MET A 169 -3.57 14.87 -0.88
C MET A 169 -3.63 14.40 -2.34
N TYR A 170 -4.43 15.05 -3.20
CA TYR A 170 -4.54 14.79 -4.64
C TYR A 170 -4.28 16.04 -5.48
N ARG A 171 -3.78 17.12 -4.87
CA ARG A 171 -3.46 18.38 -5.58
C ARG A 171 -2.14 18.28 -6.30
N GLY A 172 -2.01 19.08 -7.36
CA GLY A 172 -0.81 19.11 -8.19
C GLY A 172 -0.57 17.79 -8.92
N GLU A 173 0.63 17.61 -9.42
CA GLU A 173 1.07 16.40 -10.12
C GLU A 173 1.85 15.47 -9.20
N ALA A 174 1.81 14.16 -9.47
CA ALA A 174 2.65 13.19 -8.78
C ALA A 174 4.12 13.36 -9.24
N ASP A 175 5.02 13.51 -8.26
CA ASP A 175 6.46 13.58 -8.51
C ASP A 175 7.06 12.17 -8.52
N TRP A 176 7.34 11.67 -9.71
CA TRP A 176 7.97 10.37 -9.93
C TRP A 176 9.50 10.40 -9.78
N THR A 177 10.10 11.58 -9.67
CA THR A 177 11.56 11.73 -9.55
C THR A 177 12.09 11.01 -8.30
N LEU A 178 11.43 11.22 -7.15
CA LEU A 178 11.82 10.55 -5.90
C LEU A 178 11.55 9.05 -5.94
N ILE A 179 10.48 8.60 -6.62
CA ILE A 179 10.23 7.16 -6.83
C ILE A 179 11.40 6.55 -7.62
N GLY A 180 11.81 7.21 -8.70
CA GLY A 180 12.95 6.78 -9.51
C GLY A 180 14.26 6.76 -8.72
N ARG A 181 14.49 7.73 -7.84
CA ARG A 181 15.67 7.75 -6.95
C ARG A 181 15.67 6.57 -5.98
N VAL A 182 14.54 6.26 -5.35
CA VAL A 182 14.41 5.08 -4.50
C VAL A 182 14.71 3.81 -5.29
N LYS A 183 14.07 3.63 -6.45
CA LYS A 183 14.26 2.45 -7.29
C LYS A 183 15.71 2.25 -7.74
N ASN A 184 16.39 3.33 -8.11
CA ASN A 184 17.77 3.29 -8.61
C ASN A 184 18.83 3.31 -7.48
N ASN A 185 18.42 3.36 -6.23
CA ASN A 185 19.35 3.25 -5.10
C ASN A 185 19.92 1.82 -5.05
N PRO A 186 21.26 1.63 -5.16
CA PRO A 186 21.88 0.31 -5.17
C PRO A 186 21.69 -0.50 -3.88
N GLN A 187 21.27 0.14 -2.80
CA GLN A 187 20.95 -0.52 -1.53
C GLN A 187 19.51 -1.08 -1.50
N ILE A 188 18.65 -0.67 -2.42
CA ILE A 188 17.28 -1.18 -2.53
C ILE A 188 17.29 -2.48 -3.33
N ARG A 189 16.81 -3.55 -2.72
CA ARG A 189 16.80 -4.93 -3.25
C ARG A 189 15.39 -5.47 -3.51
N ILE A 190 14.36 -4.76 -3.04
CA ILE A 190 12.95 -5.14 -3.24
C ILE A 190 12.34 -4.42 -4.44
N PRO A 191 11.30 -4.96 -5.07
CA PRO A 191 10.52 -4.28 -6.08
C PRO A 191 9.96 -2.96 -5.55
N ILE A 192 10.10 -1.89 -6.35
CA ILE A 192 9.48 -0.60 -6.11
C ILE A 192 8.37 -0.40 -7.14
N ILE A 193 7.18 -0.10 -6.67
CA ILE A 193 5.98 0.11 -7.49
C ILE A 193 5.64 1.59 -7.44
N GLY A 194 5.69 2.26 -8.60
CA GLY A 194 5.32 3.66 -8.73
C GLY A 194 3.80 3.82 -8.83
N ASN A 195 3.27 4.88 -8.21
CA ASN A 195 1.84 5.19 -8.21
C ASN A 195 1.61 6.71 -8.26
N GLY A 196 0.54 7.12 -8.92
CA GLY A 196 0.08 8.49 -9.04
C GLY A 196 0.03 8.96 -10.50
N ASP A 197 -1.14 9.47 -10.89
CA ASP A 197 -1.43 10.06 -12.20
C ASP A 197 -1.20 9.11 -13.41
N VAL A 198 -1.27 7.81 -13.19
CA VAL A 198 -1.27 6.81 -14.27
C VAL A 198 -2.73 6.54 -14.64
N ASP A 199 -3.26 7.33 -15.55
CA ASP A 199 -4.67 7.38 -15.94
C ASP A 199 -4.96 6.84 -17.34
N SER A 200 -3.93 6.36 -18.04
CA SER A 200 -4.05 5.85 -19.40
C SER A 200 -2.96 4.81 -19.72
N GLY A 201 -3.23 3.98 -20.72
CA GLY A 201 -2.25 3.01 -21.23
C GLY A 201 -0.96 3.66 -21.74
N PRO A 202 -1.03 4.73 -22.57
CA PRO A 202 0.17 5.47 -22.98
C PRO A 202 0.97 6.02 -21.79
N LYS A 203 0.29 6.51 -20.75
CA LYS A 203 0.98 7.00 -19.53
C LYS A 203 1.66 5.86 -18.76
N ALA A 204 1.02 4.71 -18.66
CA ALA A 204 1.64 3.53 -18.06
C ALA A 204 2.90 3.10 -18.82
N ALA A 205 2.84 3.06 -20.17
CA ALA A 205 3.99 2.74 -21.00
C ALA A 205 5.14 3.74 -20.81
N GLU A 206 4.85 5.04 -20.81
CA GLU A 206 5.83 6.10 -20.51
C GLU A 206 6.51 5.88 -19.15
N MET A 207 5.74 5.55 -18.11
CA MET A 207 6.30 5.33 -16.78
C MET A 207 7.20 4.09 -16.73
N PHE A 208 6.86 3.02 -17.44
CA PHE A 208 7.71 1.85 -17.57
C PHE A 208 9.01 2.12 -18.34
N GLU A 209 8.95 2.91 -19.40
CA GLU A 209 10.14 3.28 -20.17
C GLU A 209 11.07 4.19 -19.37
N ARG A 210 10.50 5.15 -18.66
CA ARG A 210 11.27 6.20 -17.99
C ARG A 210 11.84 5.77 -16.64
N TYR A 211 11.08 4.95 -15.88
CA TYR A 211 11.45 4.60 -14.50
C TYR A 211 11.69 3.10 -14.30
N GLY A 212 11.37 2.26 -15.26
CA GLY A 212 11.58 0.81 -15.19
C GLY A 212 10.46 0.07 -14.51
#